data_99155d45ce5d54168ad69114877d3325
#
_entry.id   99155d45ce5d54168ad69114877d3325
#
_cell.length_a   1.000
_cell.length_b   1.000
_cell.length_c   1.000
_cell.angle_alpha   90.00
_cell.angle_beta   90.00
_cell.angle_gamma   90.00
#
_symmetry.space_group_name_H-M   'P 1'
#
loop_
_entity.id
_entity.type
_entity.pdbx_description
1 polymer ?
#
loop_
_entity_poly.entity_id
_entity_poly.type
_entity_poly.pdbx_seq_one_letter_code
_entity_poly.pdbx_strand_id
1 'polypeptide(L)'
;MPHITLSEDGLIRIIQRIVKSRGRVRLGIGDDAALLHDGTVITTDAYAAGAHFDLSYMTLHQVGERCACGAISDIVAMAAEPEAVLVSLALPHRALCPAPRVRRRAKVLSIEQQVRQLYSGIDNICAEMGCEVAGGDIIVTDHLLLALTVTGKTRTPKFRSGARPGDTLYVTGYLGSAEAGRIVLAEEARSRKPGARGRDGERRSSRGDWRLPLVSRHLRPVPRLRVMGELKPLIHGLIDTSDGLATDARHLTEMSGVKIVLEADALPILPATTRFCTCRGSDPLSFVLGAGEDYELLFTSSRPIPSSMKGVNVTRIGSVQHGRGLWIHRADETMPVTASGYDHLKNISNNGKTC
;
A
#
# COMPACT_ATOMS: atom_id res chain seq x y z
N MET A 1 3.43 -34.97 -7.27
CA MET A 1 3.15 -33.64 -7.83
C MET A 1 3.84 -32.63 -6.91
N PRO A 2 4.63 -31.69 -7.42
CA PRO A 2 5.24 -30.68 -6.56
C PRO A 2 4.11 -29.90 -5.86
N HIS A 3 4.21 -29.74 -4.55
CA HIS A 3 3.32 -28.89 -3.78
C HIS A 3 3.44 -27.45 -4.34
N ILE A 4 2.44 -27.03 -5.11
CA ILE A 4 2.32 -25.64 -5.53
C ILE A 4 1.97 -24.91 -4.23
N THR A 5 2.94 -24.21 -3.66
CA THR A 5 2.67 -23.25 -2.60
C THR A 5 1.78 -22.18 -3.21
N LEU A 6 0.50 -22.16 -2.84
CA LEU A 6 -0.44 -21.16 -3.33
C LEU A 6 0.03 -19.81 -2.78
N SER A 7 0.50 -18.96 -3.67
CA SER A 7 0.76 -17.54 -3.42
C SER A 7 -0.24 -16.71 -4.22
N GLU A 8 -0.42 -15.46 -3.86
CA GLU A 8 -1.28 -14.53 -4.59
C GLU A 8 -0.86 -14.43 -6.07
N ASP A 9 0.42 -14.21 -6.34
CA ASP A 9 0.99 -14.23 -7.70
C ASP A 9 0.70 -15.56 -8.44
N GLY A 10 0.75 -16.67 -7.72
CA GLY A 10 0.42 -17.98 -8.28
C GLY A 10 -1.02 -18.07 -8.76
N LEU A 11 -1.96 -17.52 -7.98
CA LEU A 11 -3.37 -17.45 -8.37
C LEU A 11 -3.60 -16.47 -9.53
N ILE A 12 -2.97 -15.31 -9.51
CA ILE A 12 -3.03 -14.34 -10.62
C ILE A 12 -2.55 -14.99 -11.94
N ARG A 13 -1.44 -15.71 -11.91
CA ARG A 13 -0.95 -16.47 -13.09
C ARG A 13 -1.94 -17.54 -13.57
N ILE A 14 -2.66 -18.20 -12.67
CA ILE A 14 -3.72 -19.15 -13.04
C ILE A 14 -4.86 -18.41 -13.74
N ILE A 15 -5.32 -17.30 -13.18
CA ILE A 15 -6.39 -16.46 -13.76
C ILE A 15 -5.98 -15.96 -15.15
N GLN A 16 -4.74 -15.47 -15.32
CA GLN A 16 -4.21 -15.02 -16.63
C GLN A 16 -4.24 -16.11 -17.70
N ARG A 17 -4.06 -17.39 -17.31
CA ARG A 17 -4.15 -18.53 -18.26
C ARG A 17 -5.59 -18.88 -18.65
N ILE A 18 -6.55 -18.64 -17.77
CA ILE A 18 -7.96 -18.92 -17.98
C ILE A 18 -8.63 -17.81 -18.80
N VAL A 19 -8.33 -16.55 -18.46
CA VAL A 19 -8.95 -15.38 -19.08
C VAL A 19 -8.27 -15.06 -20.40
N LYS A 20 -9.04 -15.12 -21.50
CA LYS A 20 -8.53 -14.80 -22.84
C LYS A 20 -8.74 -13.31 -23.15
N SER A 21 -7.68 -12.64 -23.57
CA SER A 21 -7.80 -11.29 -24.14
C SER A 21 -8.64 -11.35 -25.45
N ARG A 22 -9.54 -10.36 -25.58
CA ARG A 22 -10.38 -10.19 -26.78
C ARG A 22 -10.11 -8.87 -27.50
N GLY A 23 -8.98 -8.23 -27.19
CA GLY A 23 -8.55 -6.97 -27.79
C GLY A 23 -9.36 -5.73 -27.39
N ARG A 24 -10.25 -5.83 -26.38
CA ARG A 24 -11.02 -4.69 -25.87
C ARG A 24 -10.24 -3.87 -24.83
N VAL A 25 -9.29 -4.50 -24.18
CA VAL A 25 -8.42 -3.92 -23.16
C VAL A 25 -7.01 -3.83 -23.73
N ARG A 26 -6.38 -2.69 -23.65
CA ARG A 26 -5.01 -2.46 -24.13
C ARG A 26 -3.99 -3.16 -23.23
N LEU A 27 -4.17 -3.06 -21.91
CA LEU A 27 -3.41 -3.75 -20.87
C LEU A 27 -4.39 -4.31 -19.84
N GLY A 28 -4.35 -5.61 -19.59
CA GLY A 28 -5.17 -6.30 -18.61
C GLY A 28 -4.39 -6.66 -17.35
N ILE A 29 -4.61 -7.89 -16.85
CA ILE A 29 -4.03 -8.41 -15.61
C ILE A 29 -2.50 -8.41 -15.66
N GLY A 30 -1.83 -7.81 -14.66
CA GLY A 30 -0.37 -7.89 -14.49
C GLY A 30 0.32 -6.54 -14.28
N ASP A 31 -0.40 -5.43 -14.21
CA ASP A 31 0.10 -4.11 -13.82
C ASP A 31 -0.73 -3.59 -12.65
N ASP A 32 -0.47 -2.36 -12.16
CA ASP A 32 -1.21 -1.76 -11.04
C ASP A 32 -2.70 -1.59 -11.39
N ALA A 33 -3.02 -1.31 -12.62
CA ALA A 33 -4.39 -1.18 -13.10
C ALA A 33 -4.55 -1.62 -14.56
N ALA A 34 -5.78 -1.91 -14.98
CA ALA A 34 -6.12 -2.17 -16.38
C ALA A 34 -6.16 -0.85 -17.16
N LEU A 35 -5.74 -0.88 -18.44
CA LEU A 35 -5.77 0.25 -19.35
C LEU A 35 -6.62 -0.05 -20.57
N LEU A 36 -7.60 0.79 -20.87
CA LEU A 36 -8.40 0.74 -22.09
C LEU A 36 -7.73 1.51 -23.24
N HIS A 37 -8.22 1.30 -24.47
CA HIS A 37 -7.63 1.92 -25.65
C HIS A 37 -7.80 3.44 -25.70
N ASP A 38 -8.81 3.98 -25.05
CA ASP A 38 -9.09 5.41 -24.98
C ASP A 38 -8.31 6.15 -23.88
N GLY A 39 -7.42 5.42 -23.17
CA GLY A 39 -6.62 5.93 -22.07
C GLY A 39 -7.31 5.90 -20.71
N THR A 40 -8.47 5.27 -20.59
CA THR A 40 -9.11 5.01 -19.30
C THR A 40 -8.32 3.94 -18.54
N VAL A 41 -8.01 4.23 -17.29
CA VAL A 41 -7.37 3.31 -16.34
C VAL A 41 -8.43 2.87 -15.33
N ILE A 42 -8.44 1.58 -14.96
CA ILE A 42 -9.42 1.01 -14.04
C ILE A 42 -8.72 0.04 -13.10
N THR A 43 -8.88 0.26 -11.80
CA THR A 43 -8.45 -0.68 -10.76
C THR A 43 -9.61 -1.04 -9.83
N THR A 44 -9.46 -2.09 -9.05
CA THR A 44 -10.38 -2.45 -7.98
C THR A 44 -9.63 -3.12 -6.85
N ASP A 45 -9.82 -2.59 -5.65
CA ASP A 45 -9.24 -3.07 -4.40
C ASP A 45 -10.31 -3.44 -3.39
N ALA A 46 -10.07 -4.52 -2.65
CA ALA A 46 -10.95 -5.00 -1.60
C ALA A 46 -10.30 -4.93 -0.22
N TYR A 47 -10.97 -4.30 0.72
CA TYR A 47 -10.50 -4.07 2.08
C TYR A 47 -11.45 -4.71 3.09
N ALA A 48 -10.96 -5.66 3.87
CA ALA A 48 -11.73 -6.37 4.88
C ALA A 48 -11.25 -6.03 6.30
N ALA A 49 -12.20 -5.93 7.23
CA ALA A 49 -11.91 -5.76 8.64
C ALA A 49 -11.09 -6.95 9.18
N GLY A 50 -10.02 -6.64 9.92
CA GLY A 50 -9.11 -7.65 10.48
C GLY A 50 -7.97 -8.06 9.55
N ALA A 51 -8.05 -7.77 8.24
CA ALA A 51 -6.97 -7.97 7.29
C ALA A 51 -6.26 -6.64 6.95
N HIS A 52 -6.99 -5.66 6.42
CA HIS A 52 -6.46 -4.39 5.93
C HIS A 52 -6.65 -3.22 6.90
N PHE A 53 -7.61 -3.33 7.81
CA PHE A 53 -7.85 -2.34 8.85
C PHE A 53 -8.40 -2.98 10.12
N ASP A 54 -8.18 -2.36 11.26
CA ASP A 54 -8.63 -2.88 12.56
C ASP A 54 -9.41 -1.79 13.32
N LEU A 55 -10.71 -2.07 13.52
CA LEU A 55 -11.63 -1.20 14.24
C LEU A 55 -11.32 -1.09 15.75
N SER A 56 -10.36 -1.86 16.27
CA SER A 56 -9.90 -1.71 17.64
C SER A 56 -9.08 -0.42 17.86
N TYR A 57 -8.53 0.17 16.79
CA TYR A 57 -7.76 1.42 16.84
C TYR A 57 -8.10 2.43 15.74
N MET A 58 -8.84 2.06 14.70
CA MET A 58 -9.26 2.97 13.62
C MET A 58 -10.72 3.38 13.79
N THR A 59 -11.02 4.63 13.46
CA THR A 59 -12.39 5.10 13.24
C THR A 59 -12.86 4.73 11.83
N LEU A 60 -14.17 4.67 11.61
CA LEU A 60 -14.71 4.40 10.27
C LEU A 60 -14.33 5.50 9.24
N HIS A 61 -14.19 6.75 9.68
CA HIS A 61 -13.68 7.82 8.84
C HIS A 61 -12.25 7.53 8.35
N GLN A 62 -11.34 7.15 9.26
CA GLN A 62 -9.97 6.75 8.92
C GLN A 62 -9.92 5.53 8.03
N VAL A 63 -10.84 4.56 8.22
CA VAL A 63 -10.97 3.40 7.31
C VAL A 63 -11.32 3.89 5.91
N GLY A 64 -12.32 4.80 5.77
CA GLY A 64 -12.68 5.39 4.49
C GLY A 64 -11.51 6.10 3.81
N GLU A 65 -10.79 6.98 4.53
CA GLU A 65 -9.62 7.67 4.01
C GLU A 65 -8.55 6.68 3.52
N ARG A 66 -8.23 5.68 4.35
CA ARG A 66 -7.17 4.71 4.02
C ARG A 66 -7.51 3.86 2.80
N CYS A 67 -8.72 3.32 2.71
CA CYS A 67 -9.16 2.52 1.56
C CYS A 67 -9.15 3.34 0.26
N ALA A 68 -9.62 4.59 0.33
CA ALA A 68 -9.57 5.49 -0.83
C ALA A 68 -8.13 5.81 -1.26
N CYS A 69 -7.22 6.04 -0.30
CA CYS A 69 -5.81 6.28 -0.59
C CYS A 69 -5.16 5.08 -1.30
N GLY A 70 -5.39 3.85 -0.81
CA GLY A 70 -4.84 2.64 -1.43
C GLY A 70 -5.32 2.48 -2.86
N ALA A 71 -6.63 2.44 -3.07
CA ALA A 71 -7.21 2.25 -4.41
C ALA A 71 -6.83 3.36 -5.42
N ILE A 72 -6.71 4.61 -4.97
CA ILE A 72 -6.27 5.72 -5.83
C ILE A 72 -4.76 5.62 -6.15
N SER A 73 -3.95 5.01 -5.27
CA SER A 73 -2.51 4.83 -5.48
C SER A 73 -2.22 4.05 -6.77
N ASP A 74 -2.98 3.02 -7.09
CA ASP A 74 -2.85 2.25 -8.35
C ASP A 74 -3.06 3.13 -9.60
N ILE A 75 -4.05 4.03 -9.54
CA ILE A 75 -4.30 4.97 -10.64
C ILE A 75 -3.09 5.88 -10.85
N VAL A 76 -2.51 6.37 -9.74
CA VAL A 76 -1.31 7.22 -9.77
C VAL A 76 -0.10 6.43 -10.25
N ALA A 77 0.03 5.14 -9.89
CA ALA A 77 1.07 4.23 -10.35
C ALA A 77 1.02 3.96 -11.86
N MET A 78 -0.14 4.16 -12.49
CA MET A 78 -0.28 4.14 -13.96
C MET A 78 -0.02 5.51 -14.61
N ALA A 79 0.45 6.51 -13.86
CA ALA A 79 0.58 7.91 -14.27
C ALA A 79 -0.73 8.47 -14.83
N ALA A 80 -1.85 8.12 -14.21
CA ALA A 80 -3.19 8.58 -14.54
C ALA A 80 -3.72 9.56 -13.48
N GLU A 81 -4.66 10.41 -13.90
CA GLU A 81 -5.42 11.28 -13.02
C GLU A 81 -6.71 10.55 -12.63
N PRO A 82 -7.02 10.40 -11.33
CA PRO A 82 -8.25 9.73 -10.88
C PRO A 82 -9.48 10.58 -11.28
N GLU A 83 -10.57 9.92 -11.64
CA GLU A 83 -11.82 10.59 -12.08
C GLU A 83 -13.00 10.22 -11.21
N ALA A 84 -13.23 8.92 -10.96
CA ALA A 84 -14.41 8.46 -10.24
C ALA A 84 -14.11 7.22 -9.38
N VAL A 85 -14.84 7.10 -8.28
CA VAL A 85 -14.79 5.98 -7.34
C VAL A 85 -16.18 5.36 -7.22
N LEU A 86 -16.27 4.05 -7.40
CA LEU A 86 -17.45 3.24 -7.08
C LEU A 86 -17.15 2.42 -5.82
N VAL A 87 -18.08 2.38 -4.87
CA VAL A 87 -17.89 1.70 -3.59
C VAL A 87 -18.88 0.56 -3.42
N SER A 88 -18.42 -0.68 -3.44
CA SER A 88 -19.22 -1.82 -3.01
C SER A 88 -19.00 -2.03 -1.51
N LEU A 89 -20.02 -1.76 -0.70
CA LEU A 89 -19.97 -1.79 0.75
C LEU A 89 -20.72 -3.01 1.30
N ALA A 90 -20.02 -3.90 1.99
CA ALA A 90 -20.61 -4.98 2.76
C ALA A 90 -20.65 -4.58 4.25
N LEU A 91 -21.83 -4.37 4.79
CA LEU A 91 -22.04 -4.01 6.19
C LEU A 91 -22.32 -5.25 7.04
N PRO A 92 -21.79 -5.37 8.27
CA PRO A 92 -22.11 -6.47 9.15
C PRO A 92 -23.52 -6.33 9.72
N HIS A 93 -24.21 -7.48 9.89
CA HIS A 93 -25.53 -7.56 10.57
C HIS A 93 -25.52 -6.95 11.98
N ARG A 94 -24.37 -6.98 12.65
CA ARG A 94 -24.20 -6.43 13.99
C ARG A 94 -23.65 -5.02 13.93
N ALA A 95 -24.22 -4.15 14.76
CA ALA A 95 -23.73 -2.78 14.87
C ALA A 95 -22.24 -2.76 15.23
N LEU A 96 -21.44 -2.04 14.46
CA LEU A 96 -20.02 -1.83 14.72
C LEU A 96 -19.83 -0.92 15.94
N CYS A 97 -18.87 -1.25 16.76
CA CYS A 97 -18.37 -0.38 17.82
C CYS A 97 -16.92 -0.01 17.49
N PRO A 98 -16.71 0.96 16.58
CA PRO A 98 -15.35 1.37 16.22
C PRO A 98 -14.68 2.07 17.40
N ALA A 99 -13.39 1.82 17.53
CA ALA A 99 -12.56 2.38 18.59
C ALA A 99 -12.30 3.88 18.40
N PRO A 100 -11.78 4.56 19.45
CA PRO A 100 -11.18 3.91 20.61
C PRO A 100 -12.17 3.81 21.77
N ARG A 101 -12.22 2.69 22.44
CA ARG A 101 -12.84 2.55 23.78
C ARG A 101 -12.12 3.41 24.83
N VAL A 102 -11.95 4.70 24.56
CA VAL A 102 -11.32 5.67 25.49
C VAL A 102 -12.28 6.08 26.61
N ARG A 103 -13.58 5.78 26.45
CA ARG A 103 -14.57 6.03 27.52
C ARG A 103 -15.37 4.75 27.77
N ARG A 104 -15.63 4.45 29.03
CA ARG A 104 -16.45 3.32 29.54
C ARG A 104 -17.88 3.23 28.95
N ARG A 105 -18.26 4.11 28.02
CA ARG A 105 -19.53 4.14 27.28
C ARG A 105 -19.24 4.47 25.79
N ALA A 106 -18.56 3.58 25.06
CA ALA A 106 -18.52 3.69 23.61
C ALA A 106 -19.96 3.53 23.08
N LYS A 107 -20.50 4.59 22.49
CA LYS A 107 -21.85 4.55 21.89
C LYS A 107 -21.79 3.68 20.64
N VAL A 108 -22.63 2.67 20.59
CA VAL A 108 -22.84 1.88 19.36
C VAL A 108 -23.38 2.82 18.30
N LEU A 109 -22.71 2.89 17.16
CA LEU A 109 -23.14 3.75 16.05
C LEU A 109 -24.34 3.11 15.32
N SER A 110 -25.34 3.90 14.97
CA SER A 110 -26.37 3.45 14.02
C SER A 110 -25.75 3.15 12.65
N ILE A 111 -26.40 2.32 11.84
CA ILE A 111 -25.94 2.01 10.47
C ILE A 111 -25.74 3.31 9.68
N GLU A 112 -26.66 4.25 9.77
CA GLU A 112 -26.53 5.56 9.13
C GLU A 112 -25.26 6.30 9.58
N GLN A 113 -24.97 6.32 10.88
CA GLN A 113 -23.75 6.97 11.39
C GLN A 113 -22.48 6.26 10.91
N GLN A 114 -22.52 4.93 10.78
CA GLN A 114 -21.39 4.16 10.24
C GLN A 114 -21.14 4.51 8.77
N VAL A 115 -22.17 4.52 7.95
CA VAL A 115 -22.08 4.88 6.53
C VAL A 115 -21.61 6.33 6.38
N ARG A 116 -22.17 7.28 7.15
CA ARG A 116 -21.71 8.69 7.13
C ARG A 116 -20.23 8.82 7.42
N GLN A 117 -19.70 8.11 8.43
CA GLN A 117 -18.27 8.18 8.76
C GLN A 117 -17.39 7.57 7.66
N LEU A 118 -17.75 6.40 7.13
CA LEU A 118 -17.01 5.77 6.04
C LEU A 118 -16.95 6.67 4.80
N TYR A 119 -18.12 7.09 4.33
CA TYR A 119 -18.19 7.91 3.12
C TYR A 119 -17.60 9.30 3.29
N SER A 120 -17.69 9.92 4.47
CA SER A 120 -17.00 11.18 4.71
C SER A 120 -15.47 11.04 4.63
N GLY A 121 -14.91 9.89 5.00
CA GLY A 121 -13.49 9.61 4.82
C GLY A 121 -13.11 9.41 3.35
N ILE A 122 -13.90 8.62 2.62
CA ILE A 122 -13.69 8.40 1.18
C ILE A 122 -13.78 9.72 0.41
N ASP A 123 -14.85 10.48 0.64
CA ASP A 123 -15.12 11.77 -0.04
C ASP A 123 -14.03 12.80 0.23
N ASN A 124 -13.49 12.83 1.47
CA ASN A 124 -12.38 13.71 1.82
C ASN A 124 -11.14 13.45 0.93
N ILE A 125 -10.78 12.18 0.73
CA ILE A 125 -9.66 11.82 -0.14
C ILE A 125 -9.99 12.06 -1.61
N CYS A 126 -11.20 11.74 -2.06
CA CYS A 126 -11.63 12.03 -3.43
C CYS A 126 -11.51 13.52 -3.75
N ALA A 127 -11.98 14.40 -2.86
CA ALA A 127 -11.86 15.85 -3.03
C ALA A 127 -10.40 16.32 -3.11
N GLU A 128 -9.49 15.76 -2.28
CA GLU A 128 -8.08 16.09 -2.34
C GLU A 128 -7.38 15.61 -3.61
N MET A 129 -7.84 14.50 -4.18
CA MET A 129 -7.29 13.88 -5.39
C MET A 129 -7.98 14.34 -6.67
N GLY A 130 -9.01 15.17 -6.57
CA GLY A 130 -9.73 15.73 -7.72
C GLY A 130 -10.66 14.74 -8.41
N CYS A 131 -11.15 13.72 -7.70
CA CYS A 131 -12.13 12.75 -8.17
C CYS A 131 -13.39 12.79 -7.32
N GLU A 132 -14.40 11.99 -7.66
CA GLU A 132 -15.68 11.97 -6.94
C GLU A 132 -16.21 10.54 -6.75
N VAL A 133 -17.04 10.34 -5.72
CA VAL A 133 -17.78 9.10 -5.54
C VAL A 133 -18.96 9.08 -6.48
N ALA A 134 -18.91 8.23 -7.51
CA ALA A 134 -19.90 8.18 -8.58
C ALA A 134 -21.05 7.18 -8.34
N GLY A 135 -20.93 6.29 -7.35
CA GLY A 135 -21.94 5.29 -7.06
C GLY A 135 -21.38 4.07 -6.32
N GLY A 136 -22.09 2.96 -6.42
CA GLY A 136 -21.68 1.70 -5.79
C GLY A 136 -22.86 0.79 -5.48
N ASP A 137 -22.64 -0.15 -4.56
CA ASP A 137 -23.63 -1.11 -4.09
C ASP A 137 -23.52 -1.32 -2.58
N ILE A 138 -24.61 -1.72 -1.93
CA ILE A 138 -24.64 -2.01 -0.48
C ILE A 138 -25.28 -3.37 -0.24
N ILE A 139 -24.51 -4.25 0.41
CA ILE A 139 -25.00 -5.55 0.85
C ILE A 139 -24.81 -5.70 2.37
N VAL A 140 -25.46 -6.71 2.95
CA VAL A 140 -25.31 -7.05 4.37
C VAL A 140 -24.68 -8.43 4.49
N THR A 141 -23.63 -8.55 5.34
CA THR A 141 -22.85 -9.78 5.53
C THR A 141 -22.46 -9.93 7.00
N ASP A 142 -21.53 -10.85 7.32
CA ASP A 142 -21.02 -11.00 8.69
C ASP A 142 -19.85 -10.05 9.02
N HIS A 143 -19.18 -9.52 8.00
CA HIS A 143 -17.97 -8.70 8.16
C HIS A 143 -18.05 -7.39 7.37
N LEU A 144 -17.43 -6.34 7.90
CA LEU A 144 -17.25 -5.11 7.15
C LEU A 144 -16.20 -5.32 6.04
N LEU A 145 -16.62 -5.07 4.80
CA LEU A 145 -15.76 -5.10 3.63
C LEU A 145 -16.10 -3.91 2.74
N LEU A 146 -15.08 -3.28 2.19
CA LEU A 146 -15.20 -2.26 1.15
C LEU A 146 -14.45 -2.74 -0.09
N ALA A 147 -15.08 -2.71 -1.26
CA ALA A 147 -14.36 -2.82 -2.51
C ALA A 147 -14.53 -1.50 -3.27
N LEU A 148 -13.40 -0.86 -3.58
CA LEU A 148 -13.36 0.41 -4.29
C LEU A 148 -12.89 0.15 -5.71
N THR A 149 -13.72 0.47 -6.69
CA THR A 149 -13.32 0.51 -8.09
C THR A 149 -13.06 1.97 -8.46
N VAL A 150 -11.83 2.25 -8.89
CA VAL A 150 -11.40 3.60 -9.25
C VAL A 150 -11.15 3.67 -10.74
N THR A 151 -11.64 4.71 -11.37
CA THR A 151 -11.32 5.04 -12.76
C THR A 151 -10.45 6.28 -12.81
N GLY A 152 -9.61 6.34 -13.82
CA GLY A 152 -8.78 7.51 -14.10
C GLY A 152 -8.46 7.62 -15.58
N LYS A 153 -7.75 8.69 -15.96
CA LYS A 153 -7.43 8.97 -17.36
C LYS A 153 -5.96 9.31 -17.55
N THR A 154 -5.35 8.76 -18.59
CA THR A 154 -3.99 9.13 -18.99
C THR A 154 -3.80 9.03 -20.50
N ARG A 155 -3.02 9.94 -21.04
CA ARG A 155 -2.55 9.88 -22.44
C ARG A 155 -1.19 9.20 -22.59
N THR A 156 -0.41 9.18 -21.54
CA THR A 156 0.97 8.66 -21.50
C THR A 156 1.14 7.76 -20.28
N PRO A 157 0.53 6.56 -20.28
CA PRO A 157 0.62 5.63 -19.15
C PRO A 157 2.06 5.21 -18.90
N LYS A 158 2.36 4.89 -17.66
CA LYS A 158 3.59 4.22 -17.23
C LYS A 158 3.24 2.84 -16.73
N PHE A 159 4.20 1.93 -16.81
CA PHE A 159 3.99 0.51 -16.57
C PHE A 159 5.11 -0.06 -15.72
N ARG A 160 4.83 -1.14 -15.02
CA ARG A 160 5.84 -1.96 -14.34
C ARG A 160 6.91 -2.46 -15.33
N SER A 161 6.54 -2.69 -16.57
CA SER A 161 7.44 -3.17 -17.64
C SER A 161 8.30 -2.10 -18.32
N GLY A 162 8.34 -0.88 -17.76
CA GLY A 162 9.02 0.25 -18.41
C GLY A 162 10.50 0.41 -18.08
N ALA A 163 11.05 -0.28 -17.06
CA ALA A 163 12.43 -0.10 -16.61
C ALA A 163 13.44 -0.56 -17.66
N ARG A 164 14.56 0.18 -17.79
CA ARG A 164 15.59 -0.06 -18.82
C ARG A 164 16.97 -0.13 -18.20
N PRO A 165 17.87 -1.01 -18.69
CA PRO A 165 19.28 -0.97 -18.28
C PRO A 165 19.87 0.42 -18.49
N GLY A 166 20.59 0.91 -17.49
CA GLY A 166 21.15 2.28 -17.45
C GLY A 166 20.25 3.28 -16.70
N ASP A 167 19.00 2.91 -16.36
CA ASP A 167 18.16 3.74 -15.50
C ASP A 167 18.68 3.74 -14.06
N THR A 168 18.37 4.80 -13.36
CA THR A 168 18.48 4.91 -11.90
C THR A 168 17.12 4.59 -11.28
N LEU A 169 17.10 3.85 -10.17
CA LEU A 169 15.91 3.56 -9.38
C LEU A 169 15.72 4.62 -8.29
N TYR A 170 14.51 5.13 -8.20
CA TYR A 170 14.09 6.13 -7.22
C TYR A 170 12.85 5.70 -6.48
N VAL A 171 12.68 6.25 -5.26
CA VAL A 171 11.44 6.13 -4.49
C VAL A 171 11.05 7.49 -3.92
N THR A 172 9.75 7.76 -3.84
CA THR A 172 9.22 8.92 -3.13
C THR A 172 9.13 8.64 -1.62
N GLY A 173 9.12 9.70 -0.81
CA GLY A 173 8.84 9.65 0.63
C GLY A 173 9.77 8.76 1.45
N TYR A 174 9.19 7.92 2.32
CA TYR A 174 9.91 7.07 3.27
C TYR A 174 9.29 5.68 3.35
N LEU A 175 10.11 4.66 3.60
CA LEU A 175 9.74 3.26 3.59
C LEU A 175 9.56 2.68 5.00
N GLY A 176 8.63 1.72 5.14
CA GLY A 176 8.38 0.94 6.34
C GLY A 176 7.63 1.68 7.45
N SER A 177 7.26 2.94 7.22
CA SER A 177 6.65 3.77 8.26
C SER A 177 5.19 3.39 8.53
N ALA A 178 4.44 2.98 7.51
CA ALA A 178 3.04 2.59 7.66
C ALA A 178 2.92 1.29 8.46
N GLU A 179 3.70 0.27 8.16
CA GLU A 179 3.71 -0.99 8.90
C GLU A 179 4.17 -0.81 10.36
N ALA A 180 5.21 0.01 10.61
CA ALA A 180 5.62 0.35 11.96
C ALA A 180 4.48 1.03 12.75
N GLY A 181 3.74 1.93 12.11
CA GLY A 181 2.56 2.59 12.69
C GLY A 181 1.43 1.61 13.01
N ARG A 182 1.15 0.66 12.12
CA ARG A 182 0.18 -0.43 12.32
C ARG A 182 0.52 -1.24 13.58
N ILE A 183 1.78 -1.66 13.69
CA ILE A 183 2.23 -2.46 14.83
C ILE A 183 2.09 -1.67 16.14
N VAL A 184 2.50 -0.40 16.17
CA VAL A 184 2.35 0.48 17.34
C VAL A 184 0.90 0.57 17.77
N LEU A 185 -0.04 0.83 16.85
CA LEU A 185 -1.46 0.95 17.14
C LEU A 185 -2.07 -0.36 17.62
N ALA A 186 -1.70 -1.48 17.00
CA ALA A 186 -2.18 -2.81 17.40
C ALA A 186 -1.72 -3.19 18.82
N GLU A 187 -0.48 -2.89 19.20
CA GLU A 187 0.03 -3.12 20.55
C GLU A 187 -0.67 -2.23 21.58
N GLU A 188 -0.87 -0.96 21.26
CA GLU A 188 -1.63 -0.05 22.11
C GLU A 188 -3.09 -0.52 22.31
N ALA A 189 -3.73 -1.01 21.27
CA ALA A 189 -5.09 -1.55 21.38
C ALA A 189 -5.16 -2.80 22.24
N ARG A 190 -4.16 -3.69 22.13
CA ARG A 190 -4.07 -4.91 22.96
C ARG A 190 -3.82 -4.57 24.44
N SER A 191 -2.97 -3.62 24.75
CA SER A 191 -2.67 -3.21 26.13
C SER A 191 -3.85 -2.55 26.84
N ARG A 192 -4.84 -2.03 26.10
CA ARG A 192 -6.08 -1.43 26.65
C ARG A 192 -7.17 -2.46 26.99
N LYS A 193 -7.02 -3.74 26.70
CA LYS A 193 -8.00 -4.77 27.06
C LYS A 193 -8.03 -4.97 28.58
N PRO A 194 -9.23 -5.09 29.22
CA PRO A 194 -9.34 -5.39 30.65
C PRO A 194 -8.63 -6.72 30.94
N GLY A 195 -7.74 -6.73 31.93
CA GLY A 195 -6.96 -7.91 32.34
C GLY A 195 -5.58 -8.04 31.69
N ALA A 196 -5.20 -7.22 30.73
CA ALA A 196 -3.82 -7.17 30.27
C ALA A 196 -2.93 -6.54 31.35
N ARG A 197 -1.95 -7.28 31.86
CA ARG A 197 -0.88 -6.72 32.71
C ARG A 197 0.03 -5.87 31.82
N GLY A 198 -0.42 -4.65 31.50
CA GLY A 198 0.38 -3.68 30.80
C GLY A 198 1.39 -3.08 31.76
N ARG A 199 2.65 -2.94 31.33
CA ARG A 199 3.63 -2.10 32.02
C ARG A 199 3.06 -0.70 32.10
N ASP A 200 2.89 -0.23 33.32
CA ASP A 200 2.36 1.11 33.62
C ASP A 200 3.19 2.20 32.93
N GLY A 201 2.51 3.14 32.29
CA GLY A 201 2.95 4.53 32.34
C GLY A 201 3.46 5.21 31.10
N GLU A 202 3.40 4.70 29.88
CA GLU A 202 3.63 5.57 28.71
C GLU A 202 2.31 6.18 28.23
N ARG A 203 2.13 7.42 28.67
CA ARG A 203 0.98 8.29 28.40
C ARG A 203 0.85 8.61 26.89
N ARG A 204 -0.42 8.81 26.49
CA ARG A 204 -0.93 9.52 25.31
C ARG A 204 0.12 10.33 24.55
N SER A 205 0.08 10.24 23.22
CA SER A 205 0.84 11.08 22.30
C SER A 205 0.78 12.56 22.72
N SER A 206 1.81 13.00 23.44
CA SER A 206 2.08 14.40 23.64
C SER A 206 2.78 14.98 22.40
N ARG A 207 2.68 16.28 22.15
CA ARG A 207 3.58 16.95 21.20
C ARG A 207 5.01 16.53 21.52
N GLY A 208 5.66 15.79 20.60
CA GLY A 208 7.00 15.21 20.79
C GLY A 208 7.04 13.67 20.83
N ASP A 209 5.91 12.95 20.73
CA ASP A 209 5.91 11.51 20.61
C ASP A 209 6.49 11.11 19.23
N TRP A 210 7.64 10.48 19.25
CA TRP A 210 8.35 10.02 18.05
C TRP A 210 7.55 9.01 17.21
N ARG A 211 6.51 8.39 17.78
CA ARG A 211 5.63 7.43 17.10
C ARG A 211 4.59 8.10 16.19
N LEU A 212 4.30 9.38 16.41
CA LEU A 212 3.27 10.10 15.65
C LEU A 212 3.46 10.04 14.12
N PRO A 213 4.66 10.22 13.56
CA PRO A 213 4.86 10.09 12.11
C PRO A 213 4.51 8.70 11.59
N LEU A 214 4.82 7.63 12.35
CA LEU A 214 4.51 6.25 11.99
C LEU A 214 2.99 6.02 11.97
N VAL A 215 2.33 6.40 13.06
CA VAL A 215 0.87 6.30 13.21
C VAL A 215 0.14 7.06 12.11
N SER A 216 0.58 8.28 11.80
CA SER A 216 -0.03 9.09 10.74
C SER A 216 0.10 8.43 9.37
N ARG A 217 1.25 7.82 9.06
CA ARG A 217 1.47 7.13 7.79
C ARG A 217 0.56 5.91 7.64
N HIS A 218 0.34 5.16 8.72
CA HIS A 218 -0.57 4.02 8.68
C HIS A 218 -2.03 4.46 8.54
N LEU A 219 -2.48 5.41 9.35
CA LEU A 219 -3.89 5.82 9.36
C LEU A 219 -4.31 6.53 8.07
N ARG A 220 -3.40 7.28 7.47
CA ARG A 220 -3.66 8.10 6.29
C ARG A 220 -2.43 8.16 5.38
N PRO A 221 -2.22 7.14 4.55
CA PRO A 221 -1.24 7.23 3.46
C PRO A 221 -1.63 8.35 2.49
N VAL A 222 -0.71 8.79 1.65
CA VAL A 222 -0.98 9.91 0.71
C VAL A 222 -0.53 9.50 -0.68
N PRO A 223 -1.47 9.23 -1.61
CA PRO A 223 -1.15 8.97 -3.01
C PRO A 223 -0.34 10.11 -3.62
N ARG A 224 0.68 9.78 -4.39
CA ARG A 224 1.69 10.74 -4.87
C ARG A 224 1.29 11.48 -6.15
N LEU A 225 0.00 11.78 -6.33
CA LEU A 225 -0.54 12.45 -7.51
C LEU A 225 0.15 13.81 -7.79
N ARG A 226 0.40 14.60 -6.73
CA ARG A 226 0.95 15.97 -6.89
C ARG A 226 2.31 16.02 -7.59
N VAL A 227 3.13 14.97 -7.47
CA VAL A 227 4.45 14.92 -8.13
C VAL A 227 4.36 14.37 -9.54
N MET A 228 3.28 13.70 -9.90
CA MET A 228 3.16 12.97 -11.16
C MET A 228 3.23 13.89 -12.39
N GLY A 229 2.69 15.10 -12.32
CA GLY A 229 2.77 16.06 -13.41
C GLY A 229 4.20 16.40 -13.83
N GLU A 230 5.14 16.47 -12.88
CA GLU A 230 6.56 16.72 -13.14
C GLU A 230 7.36 15.43 -13.40
N LEU A 231 7.02 14.33 -12.72
CA LEU A 231 7.70 13.04 -12.88
C LEU A 231 7.40 12.35 -14.20
N LYS A 232 6.15 12.36 -14.64
CA LYS A 232 5.64 11.59 -15.77
C LYS A 232 6.48 11.68 -17.05
N PRO A 233 7.01 12.87 -17.51
CA PRO A 233 7.84 12.97 -18.68
C PRO A 233 9.26 12.44 -18.49
N LEU A 234 9.69 12.17 -17.26
CA LEU A 234 11.07 11.82 -16.91
C LEU A 234 11.25 10.33 -16.64
N ILE A 235 10.17 9.60 -16.34
CA ILE A 235 10.21 8.23 -15.84
C ILE A 235 9.90 7.19 -16.93
N HIS A 236 10.46 6.00 -16.77
CA HIS A 236 10.26 4.85 -17.64
C HIS A 236 9.38 3.80 -16.99
N GLY A 237 9.86 3.06 -16.00
CA GLY A 237 9.09 2.10 -15.19
C GLY A 237 8.50 2.77 -13.96
N LEU A 238 7.31 2.32 -13.54
CA LEU A 238 6.58 2.86 -12.40
C LEU A 238 5.75 1.76 -11.75
N ILE A 239 5.68 1.79 -10.41
CA ILE A 239 4.82 0.99 -9.53
C ILE A 239 4.65 1.76 -8.22
N ASP A 240 3.57 1.55 -7.48
CA ASP A 240 3.52 2.00 -6.09
C ASP A 240 4.11 0.95 -5.11
N THR A 241 4.29 1.34 -3.84
CA THR A 241 4.80 0.44 -2.79
C THR A 241 3.64 0.03 -1.87
N SER A 242 2.97 -1.05 -2.23
CA SER A 242 1.83 -1.61 -1.50
C SER A 242 2.20 -2.86 -0.70
N ASP A 243 2.95 -3.80 -1.29
CA ASP A 243 3.32 -5.07 -0.67
C ASP A 243 4.67 -5.02 0.07
N GLY A 244 5.45 -3.99 -0.16
CA GLY A 244 6.78 -3.75 0.39
C GLY A 244 7.87 -3.73 -0.67
N LEU A 245 8.90 -2.93 -0.44
CA LEU A 245 9.93 -2.61 -1.41
C LEU A 245 10.49 -3.83 -2.16
N ALA A 246 10.73 -4.95 -1.46
CA ALA A 246 11.32 -6.14 -2.07
C ALA A 246 10.36 -6.80 -3.07
N THR A 247 9.06 -6.85 -2.78
CA THR A 247 8.04 -7.41 -3.68
C THR A 247 7.83 -6.49 -4.87
N ASP A 248 7.59 -5.21 -4.62
CA ASP A 248 7.27 -4.23 -5.67
C ASP A 248 8.45 -4.01 -6.62
N ALA A 249 9.69 -3.94 -6.10
CA ALA A 249 10.89 -3.89 -6.93
C ALA A 249 11.10 -5.19 -7.74
N ARG A 250 10.70 -6.36 -7.20
CA ARG A 250 10.76 -7.63 -7.94
C ARG A 250 9.79 -7.63 -9.11
N HIS A 251 8.59 -7.09 -8.94
CA HIS A 251 7.64 -6.92 -10.05
C HIS A 251 8.24 -6.05 -11.17
N LEU A 252 8.90 -4.94 -10.83
CA LEU A 252 9.63 -4.15 -11.85
C LEU A 252 10.69 -4.98 -12.58
N THR A 253 11.47 -5.82 -11.86
CA THR A 253 12.52 -6.64 -12.50
C THR A 253 11.93 -7.69 -13.44
N GLU A 254 10.87 -8.38 -12.99
CA GLU A 254 10.24 -9.46 -13.74
C GLU A 254 9.52 -8.94 -14.97
N MET A 255 8.74 -7.88 -14.82
CA MET A 255 7.94 -7.30 -15.90
C MET A 255 8.81 -6.60 -16.95
N SER A 256 9.94 -6.00 -16.53
CA SER A 256 10.87 -5.32 -17.45
C SER A 256 11.97 -6.25 -17.99
N GLY A 257 12.15 -7.44 -17.41
CA GLY A 257 13.22 -8.38 -17.82
C GLY A 257 14.64 -7.87 -17.49
N VAL A 258 14.79 -7.10 -16.39
CA VAL A 258 16.04 -6.45 -15.98
C VAL A 258 16.56 -6.97 -14.65
N LYS A 259 17.81 -6.60 -14.31
CA LYS A 259 18.38 -6.70 -12.98
C LYS A 259 18.26 -5.34 -12.30
N ILE A 260 17.72 -5.30 -11.07
CA ILE A 260 17.77 -4.10 -10.21
C ILE A 260 18.71 -4.38 -9.05
N VAL A 261 19.59 -3.42 -8.75
CA VAL A 261 20.48 -3.44 -7.59
C VAL A 261 20.08 -2.29 -6.67
N LEU A 262 19.58 -2.61 -5.48
CA LEU A 262 19.27 -1.66 -4.42
C LEU A 262 20.57 -1.28 -3.69
N GLU A 263 20.68 -0.03 -3.25
CA GLU A 263 21.73 0.47 -2.36
C GLU A 263 21.19 0.54 -0.94
N ALA A 264 21.62 -0.37 -0.07
CA ALA A 264 21.08 -0.53 1.29
C ALA A 264 21.14 0.77 2.11
N ASP A 265 22.27 1.49 2.03
CA ASP A 265 22.51 2.71 2.80
C ASP A 265 21.76 3.94 2.23
N ALA A 266 21.22 3.82 1.02
CA ALA A 266 20.46 4.88 0.37
C ALA A 266 18.93 4.78 0.61
N LEU A 267 18.45 3.72 1.27
CA LEU A 267 17.01 3.57 1.51
C LEU A 267 16.49 4.65 2.46
N PRO A 268 15.42 5.40 2.08
CA PRO A 268 14.89 6.48 2.91
C PRO A 268 14.06 5.91 4.07
N ILE A 269 14.70 5.77 5.23
CA ILE A 269 14.09 5.29 6.47
C ILE A 269 13.94 6.45 7.43
N LEU A 270 12.72 6.68 7.96
CA LEU A 270 12.51 7.71 8.98
C LEU A 270 13.30 7.37 10.26
N PRO A 271 13.87 8.36 10.96
CA PRO A 271 14.47 8.14 12.28
C PRO A 271 13.53 7.46 13.25
N ALA A 272 12.23 7.74 13.16
CA ALA A 272 11.20 7.08 13.95
C ALA A 272 11.09 5.57 13.63
N THR A 273 11.17 5.17 12.35
CA THR A 273 11.17 3.77 11.92
C THR A 273 12.44 3.07 12.39
N THR A 274 13.61 3.69 12.25
CA THR A 274 14.87 3.15 12.78
C THR A 274 14.79 2.93 14.29
N ARG A 275 14.29 3.91 15.06
CA ARG A 275 14.09 3.80 16.51
C ARG A 275 13.10 2.66 16.84
N PHE A 276 12.01 2.56 16.10
CA PHE A 276 11.03 1.47 16.25
C PHE A 276 11.68 0.09 16.11
N CYS A 277 12.49 -0.12 15.08
CA CYS A 277 13.21 -1.36 14.85
C CYS A 277 14.25 -1.64 15.97
N THR A 278 15.06 -0.64 16.32
CA THR A 278 16.07 -0.76 17.38
C THR A 278 15.46 -1.14 18.73
N CYS A 279 14.34 -0.53 19.12
CA CYS A 279 13.62 -0.87 20.35
C CYS A 279 13.11 -2.34 20.38
N ARG A 280 13.01 -2.99 19.22
CA ARG A 280 12.58 -4.39 19.07
C ARG A 280 13.72 -5.37 18.75
N GLY A 281 14.94 -4.90 18.68
CA GLY A 281 16.09 -5.72 18.27
C GLY A 281 15.99 -6.19 16.82
N SER A 282 15.26 -5.47 15.98
CA SER A 282 15.10 -5.79 14.55
C SER A 282 16.03 -4.93 13.70
N ASP A 283 16.57 -5.51 12.61
CA ASP A 283 17.35 -4.76 11.63
C ASP A 283 16.41 -3.87 10.79
N PRO A 284 16.63 -2.53 10.77
CA PRO A 284 15.79 -1.61 10.00
C PRO A 284 15.75 -1.93 8.50
N LEU A 285 16.86 -2.39 7.92
CA LEU A 285 16.92 -2.76 6.51
C LEU A 285 15.99 -3.94 6.20
N SER A 286 16.13 -5.02 6.96
CA SER A 286 15.29 -6.21 6.80
C SER A 286 13.80 -5.88 6.99
N PHE A 287 13.49 -4.98 7.92
CA PHE A 287 12.13 -4.52 8.17
C PHE A 287 11.54 -3.79 6.97
N VAL A 288 12.23 -2.77 6.44
CA VAL A 288 11.69 -1.95 5.35
C VAL A 288 11.63 -2.66 4.00
N LEU A 289 12.44 -3.69 3.79
CA LEU A 289 12.35 -4.52 2.59
C LEU A 289 11.02 -5.28 2.50
N GLY A 290 10.45 -5.68 3.64
CA GLY A 290 9.20 -6.44 3.70
C GLY A 290 7.97 -5.64 4.17
N ALA A 291 8.16 -4.41 4.65
CA ALA A 291 7.07 -3.57 5.15
C ALA A 291 6.27 -2.96 3.99
N GLY A 292 4.98 -3.22 3.95
CA GLY A 292 4.07 -2.72 2.92
C GLY A 292 3.27 -1.50 3.37
N GLU A 293 2.31 -1.12 2.49
CA GLU A 293 1.29 -0.10 2.68
C GLU A 293 1.82 1.34 2.85
N ASP A 294 3.04 1.63 2.34
CA ASP A 294 3.57 2.99 2.33
C ASP A 294 2.96 3.85 1.22
N TYR A 295 2.48 3.23 0.12
CA TYR A 295 1.87 3.87 -1.04
C TYR A 295 2.73 5.01 -1.61
N GLU A 296 4.03 4.78 -1.62
CA GLU A 296 5.01 5.62 -2.28
C GLU A 296 5.20 5.16 -3.74
N LEU A 297 5.76 6.02 -4.59
CA LEU A 297 6.08 5.63 -5.98
C LEU A 297 7.51 5.12 -6.07
N LEU A 298 7.66 3.93 -6.60
CA LEU A 298 8.93 3.33 -7.01
C LEU A 298 9.04 3.43 -8.53
N PHE A 299 10.07 4.10 -9.03
CA PHE A 299 10.16 4.39 -10.46
C PHE A 299 11.60 4.43 -10.97
N THR A 300 11.76 4.31 -12.28
CA THR A 300 13.05 4.35 -12.96
C THR A 300 13.16 5.52 -13.91
N SER A 301 14.37 6.09 -14.02
CA SER A 301 14.65 7.20 -14.91
C SER A 301 16.09 7.15 -15.42
N SER A 302 16.30 7.46 -16.70
CA SER A 302 17.64 7.72 -17.26
C SER A 302 18.14 9.13 -16.99
N ARG A 303 17.28 10.02 -16.47
CA ARG A 303 17.61 11.41 -16.13
C ARG A 303 17.74 11.57 -14.62
N PRO A 304 18.63 12.45 -14.14
CA PRO A 304 18.67 12.82 -12.73
C PRO A 304 17.33 13.42 -12.30
N ILE A 305 16.85 12.98 -11.15
CA ILE A 305 15.61 13.49 -10.54
C ILE A 305 15.99 14.32 -9.31
N PRO A 306 15.39 15.52 -9.11
CA PRO A 306 15.62 16.32 -7.92
C PRO A 306 15.28 15.55 -6.64
N SER A 307 16.04 15.78 -5.57
CA SER A 307 15.82 15.12 -4.27
C SER A 307 14.54 15.53 -3.55
N SER A 308 13.82 16.54 -4.06
CA SER A 308 12.51 16.96 -3.58
C SER A 308 11.68 17.52 -4.74
N MET A 309 10.41 17.11 -4.83
CA MET A 309 9.45 17.58 -5.82
C MET A 309 8.11 17.87 -5.13
N LYS A 310 7.56 19.08 -5.29
CA LYS A 310 6.30 19.51 -4.65
C LYS A 310 6.23 19.21 -3.14
N GLY A 311 7.37 19.33 -2.44
CA GLY A 311 7.47 19.05 -1.01
C GLY A 311 7.52 17.56 -0.64
N VAL A 312 7.63 16.68 -1.63
CA VAL A 312 7.82 15.24 -1.43
C VAL A 312 9.29 14.91 -1.66
N ASN A 313 9.92 14.20 -0.72
CA ASN A 313 11.27 13.69 -0.89
C ASN A 313 11.29 12.64 -2.01
N VAL A 314 12.35 12.68 -2.83
CA VAL A 314 12.63 11.67 -3.85
C VAL A 314 14.06 11.19 -3.64
N THR A 315 14.23 9.92 -3.41
CA THR A 315 15.53 9.34 -3.08
C THR A 315 15.97 8.36 -4.17
N ARG A 316 17.20 8.54 -4.64
CA ARG A 316 17.87 7.51 -5.44
C ARG A 316 18.21 6.34 -4.55
N ILE A 317 17.73 5.15 -4.89
CA ILE A 317 17.89 3.94 -4.07
C ILE A 317 18.53 2.77 -4.80
N GLY A 318 18.93 2.94 -6.06
CA GLY A 318 19.54 1.84 -6.80
C GLY A 318 19.75 2.13 -8.26
N SER A 319 20.06 1.08 -9.01
CA SER A 319 20.34 1.11 -10.44
C SER A 319 19.68 -0.06 -11.17
N VAL A 320 19.36 0.15 -12.46
CA VAL A 320 18.85 -0.87 -13.37
C VAL A 320 19.97 -1.32 -14.31
N GLN A 321 20.21 -2.60 -14.40
CA GLN A 321 21.32 -3.21 -15.12
C GLN A 321 20.82 -4.30 -16.08
N HIS A 322 21.67 -4.68 -17.03
CA HIS A 322 21.46 -5.90 -17.79
C HIS A 322 21.48 -7.14 -16.87
N GLY A 323 20.60 -8.08 -17.11
CA GLY A 323 20.47 -9.29 -16.29
C GLY A 323 19.04 -9.47 -15.76
N ARG A 324 18.88 -10.21 -14.67
CA ARG A 324 17.57 -10.51 -14.07
C ARG A 324 17.62 -10.49 -12.55
N GLY A 325 16.46 -10.20 -11.95
CA GLY A 325 16.21 -10.32 -10.53
C GLY A 325 16.59 -9.10 -9.70
N LEU A 326 16.19 -9.14 -8.45
CA LEU A 326 16.41 -8.09 -7.47
C LEU A 326 17.62 -8.42 -6.60
N TRP A 327 18.53 -7.48 -6.49
CA TRP A 327 19.79 -7.58 -5.74
C TRP A 327 19.91 -6.38 -4.80
N ILE A 328 20.69 -6.53 -3.75
CA ILE A 328 21.03 -5.45 -2.81
C ILE A 328 22.54 -5.39 -2.60
N HIS A 329 23.07 -4.18 -2.67
CA HIS A 329 24.44 -3.85 -2.32
C HIS A 329 24.46 -3.34 -0.88
N ARG A 330 25.27 -3.98 -0.03
CA ARG A 330 25.45 -3.62 1.39
C ARG A 330 26.90 -3.88 1.77
N ALA A 331 27.58 -2.90 2.32
CA ALA A 331 29.02 -2.97 2.68
C ALA A 331 29.84 -3.52 1.51
N ASP A 332 30.42 -3.63 0.76
CA ASP A 332 31.18 -4.16 -0.39
C ASP A 332 30.62 -5.44 -1.02
N GLU A 333 29.44 -5.93 -0.57
CA GLU A 333 28.84 -7.15 -1.11
C GLU A 333 27.53 -6.87 -1.85
N THR A 334 27.32 -7.59 -2.96
CA THR A 334 26.04 -7.57 -3.71
C THR A 334 25.44 -8.96 -3.67
N MET A 335 24.25 -9.09 -3.08
CA MET A 335 23.56 -10.37 -2.89
C MET A 335 22.11 -10.31 -3.39
N PRO A 336 21.52 -11.47 -3.76
CA PRO A 336 20.11 -11.53 -4.13
C PRO A 336 19.22 -11.14 -2.93
N VAL A 337 18.15 -10.39 -3.18
CA VAL A 337 17.14 -10.10 -2.17
C VAL A 337 16.20 -11.30 -2.04
N THR A 338 16.26 -11.97 -0.88
CA THR A 338 15.40 -13.10 -0.52
C THR A 338 14.16 -12.68 0.28
N ALA A 339 14.15 -11.46 0.82
CA ALA A 339 12.98 -10.90 1.52
C ALA A 339 11.75 -10.91 0.60
N SER A 340 10.59 -11.17 1.19
CA SER A 340 9.29 -11.03 0.54
C SER A 340 8.42 -10.12 1.40
N GLY A 341 7.58 -9.32 0.76
CA GLY A 341 6.59 -8.50 1.41
C GLY A 341 5.35 -9.29 1.85
N TYR A 342 4.25 -8.59 1.97
CA TYR A 342 2.97 -9.17 2.37
C TYR A 342 2.45 -10.15 1.30
N ASP A 343 1.77 -11.21 1.73
CA ASP A 343 1.12 -12.19 0.88
C ASP A 343 -0.11 -12.72 1.62
N HIS A 344 -1.28 -12.46 1.10
CA HIS A 344 -2.56 -12.85 1.70
C HIS A 344 -2.68 -14.35 1.97
N LEU A 345 -2.03 -15.19 1.17
CA LEU A 345 -2.15 -16.65 1.26
C LEU A 345 -1.16 -17.31 2.21
N LYS A 346 -0.05 -16.66 2.56
CA LYS A 346 0.93 -17.22 3.51
C LYS A 346 0.35 -17.49 4.89
N ASN A 347 -0.70 -16.78 5.29
CA ASN A 347 -1.35 -16.93 6.59
C ASN A 347 -2.46 -18.00 6.61
N ILE A 348 -2.93 -18.48 5.46
CA ILE A 348 -3.98 -19.51 5.39
C ILE A 348 -3.44 -20.89 5.79
N SER A 349 -2.17 -21.18 5.49
CA SER A 349 -1.54 -22.49 5.81
C SER A 349 -1.33 -22.72 7.32
N ASN A 350 -1.33 -21.69 8.15
CA ASN A 350 -1.14 -21.81 9.61
C ASN A 350 -2.46 -21.97 10.39
N ASN A 351 -3.63 -21.71 9.80
CA ASN A 351 -4.93 -21.86 10.46
C ASN A 351 -5.73 -23.10 10.01
N GLY A 352 -5.18 -23.93 9.14
CA GLY A 352 -5.84 -25.11 8.57
C GLY A 352 -5.87 -26.37 9.45
N LYS A 353 -5.95 -26.23 10.79
CA LYS A 353 -6.29 -27.32 11.71
C LYS A 353 -7.44 -26.88 12.60
N THR A 354 -8.62 -26.84 12.04
CA THR A 354 -9.90 -27.10 12.74
C THR A 354 -11.05 -26.99 11.73
N CYS A 355 -11.42 -28.11 11.15
CA CYS A 355 -12.81 -28.45 10.80
C CYS A 355 -13.19 -29.66 11.60
#